data_a5dbdf90fb4d511b459d009c135dd4b5
#
_entry.id   a5dbdf90fb4d511b459d009c135dd4b5
#
_cell.length_a   1.000
_cell.length_b   1.000
_cell.length_c   1.000
_cell.angle_alpha   90.00
_cell.angle_beta   90.00
_cell.angle_gamma   90.00
#
_symmetry.space_group_name_H-M   'P 1'
#
loop_
_entity.id
_entity.type
_entity.pdbx_description
1 polymer ?
#
loop_
_entity_poly.entity_id
_entity_poly.type
_entity_poly.pdbx_seq_one_letter_code
_entity_poly.pdbx_strand_id
1 'polypeptide(L)'
;MWLNIHKGEVMYVLNLKDKFTIINKSNSTDYDKKVLTDLYQPIIGSLAILIYITLYNQVKADTLLSKELDHESLLRILGINMDIFRINKEKLEGVGLIKTFKKQDEFIYVLYKPLDAFSFFNNLLLNTLLYNNLGT
;
A
#
# COMPACT_ATOMS: atom_id res chain seq x y z
N MET A 1 -8.90 -15.99 -12.95
CA MET A 1 -9.49 -14.67 -12.71
C MET A 1 -8.90 -14.00 -11.49
N TRP A 2 -8.58 -12.72 -11.61
CA TRP A 2 -8.06 -11.96 -10.49
C TRP A 2 -9.19 -11.44 -9.63
N LEU A 3 -9.09 -11.67 -8.31
CA LEU A 3 -10.06 -11.18 -7.34
C LEU A 3 -9.46 -9.98 -6.60
N ASN A 4 -10.24 -8.91 -6.48
CA ASN A 4 -9.88 -7.76 -5.65
C ASN A 4 -10.12 -8.14 -4.18
N ILE A 5 -9.07 -8.09 -3.38
CA ILE A 5 -9.11 -8.49 -1.98
C ILE A 5 -9.24 -7.25 -1.11
N HIS A 6 -10.37 -7.14 -0.42
CA HIS A 6 -10.59 -6.09 0.56
C HIS A 6 -10.58 -6.70 1.95
N LYS A 7 -10.21 -5.89 2.93
CA LYS A 7 -10.23 -6.30 4.33
C LYS A 7 -11.64 -6.76 4.71
N GLY A 8 -11.73 -7.98 5.23
CA GLY A 8 -12.99 -8.53 5.71
C GLY A 8 -13.90 -9.15 4.65
N GLU A 9 -13.61 -8.99 3.38
CA GLU A 9 -14.45 -9.53 2.33
C GLU A 9 -14.06 -10.94 1.91
N VAL A 10 -12.76 -11.20 1.82
CA VAL A 10 -12.25 -12.50 1.40
C VAL A 10 -11.17 -12.93 2.38
N MET A 11 -11.34 -14.12 2.93
CA MET A 11 -10.32 -14.72 3.80
C MET A 11 -9.24 -15.37 2.92
N TYR A 12 -7.99 -15.04 3.20
CA TYR A 12 -6.87 -15.67 2.51
C TYR A 12 -5.65 -15.72 3.44
N VAL A 13 -4.77 -16.67 3.17
CA VAL A 13 -3.52 -16.82 3.89
C VAL A 13 -2.39 -16.38 2.97
N LEU A 14 -1.54 -15.50 3.46
CA LEU A 14 -0.39 -14.99 2.73
C LEU A 14 0.84 -15.76 3.19
N ASN A 15 1.49 -16.46 2.27
CA ASN A 15 2.68 -17.26 2.55
C ASN A 15 3.94 -16.58 2.04
N LEU A 16 5.06 -16.84 2.71
CA LEU A 16 6.36 -16.25 2.35
C LEU A 16 6.75 -16.51 0.90
N LYS A 17 6.40 -17.67 0.38
CA LYS A 17 6.79 -18.08 -0.98
C LYS A 17 5.80 -17.63 -2.05
N ASP A 18 4.69 -17.05 -1.67
CA ASP A 18 3.74 -16.53 -2.63
C ASP A 18 4.36 -15.41 -3.45
N LYS A 19 4.17 -15.48 -4.76
CA LYS A 19 4.73 -14.50 -5.68
C LYS A 19 3.79 -13.32 -5.84
N PHE A 20 4.37 -12.17 -6.12
CA PHE A 20 3.58 -10.99 -6.44
C PHE A 20 4.26 -10.16 -7.51
N THR A 21 3.46 -9.36 -8.18
CA THR A 21 3.90 -8.36 -9.14
C THR A 21 3.29 -7.02 -8.73
N ILE A 22 4.01 -5.95 -8.94
CA ILE A 22 3.53 -4.61 -8.60
C ILE A 22 3.18 -3.88 -9.89
N ILE A 23 2.00 -3.27 -9.91
CA ILE A 23 1.59 -2.33 -10.96
C ILE A 23 1.58 -0.95 -10.32
N ASN A 24 2.36 -0.02 -10.87
CA ASN A 24 2.46 1.32 -10.33
C ASN A 24 1.63 2.29 -11.15
N LYS A 25 0.49 2.69 -10.63
CA LYS A 25 -0.37 3.73 -11.23
C LYS A 25 -0.18 5.08 -10.56
N SER A 26 0.80 5.20 -9.66
CA SER A 26 0.88 6.37 -8.82
C SER A 26 1.43 7.60 -9.55
N ASN A 27 2.42 7.43 -10.43
CA ASN A 27 3.05 8.55 -11.13
C ASN A 27 3.37 9.72 -10.16
N SER A 28 4.05 9.40 -9.07
CA SER A 28 4.28 10.33 -7.95
C SER A 28 5.21 11.47 -8.29
N THR A 29 4.89 12.63 -7.76
CA THR A 29 5.73 13.83 -7.78
C THR A 29 6.31 14.07 -6.38
N ASP A 30 7.19 15.06 -6.26
CA ASP A 30 7.70 15.48 -4.94
C ASP A 30 6.58 15.99 -4.04
N TYR A 31 5.57 16.63 -4.61
CA TYR A 31 4.39 17.05 -3.88
C TYR A 31 3.64 15.87 -3.29
N ASP A 32 3.50 14.80 -4.06
CA ASP A 32 2.82 13.58 -3.60
C ASP A 32 3.57 12.94 -2.43
N LYS A 33 4.91 12.96 -2.46
CA LYS A 33 5.72 12.45 -1.35
C LYS A 33 5.50 13.27 -0.09
N LYS A 34 5.38 14.57 -0.23
CA LYS A 34 5.09 15.45 0.91
C LYS A 34 3.70 15.16 1.49
N VAL A 35 2.71 14.95 0.63
CA VAL A 35 1.36 14.58 1.07
C VAL A 35 1.37 13.26 1.83
N LEU A 36 2.15 12.28 1.38
CA LEU A 36 2.27 11.00 2.10
C LEU A 36 2.73 11.21 3.54
N THR A 37 3.76 12.03 3.75
CA THR A 37 4.31 12.23 5.10
C THR A 37 3.48 13.18 5.94
N ASP A 38 2.90 14.20 5.34
CA ASP A 38 2.17 15.22 6.09
C ASP A 38 0.73 14.81 6.43
N LEU A 39 0.07 14.08 5.53
CA LEU A 39 -1.35 13.77 5.67
C LEU A 39 -1.65 12.28 5.91
N TYR A 40 -0.98 11.40 5.20
CA TYR A 40 -1.26 9.96 5.34
C TYR A 40 -0.53 9.33 6.53
N GLN A 41 0.73 9.69 6.75
CA GLN A 41 1.53 9.09 7.79
C GLN A 41 0.91 9.24 9.20
N PRO A 42 0.33 10.37 9.58
CA PRO A 42 -0.35 10.47 10.88
C PRO A 42 -1.53 9.51 11.04
N ILE A 43 -2.13 9.08 9.95
CA ILE A 43 -3.28 8.16 9.97
C ILE A 43 -2.83 6.70 10.06
N ILE A 44 -1.92 6.30 9.18
CA ILE A 44 -1.58 4.88 8.99
C ILE A 44 -0.22 4.50 9.55
N GLY A 45 0.56 5.48 9.99
CA GLY A 45 1.85 5.22 10.61
C GLY A 45 3.02 5.18 9.63
N SER A 46 4.21 5.35 10.17
CA SER A 46 5.43 5.43 9.37
C SER A 46 5.76 4.11 8.66
N LEU A 47 5.48 2.98 9.29
CA LEU A 47 5.82 1.68 8.70
C LEU A 47 4.98 1.38 7.47
N ALA A 48 3.69 1.71 7.49
CA ALA A 48 2.84 1.57 6.31
C ALA A 48 3.36 2.43 5.15
N ILE A 49 3.76 3.66 5.43
CA ILE A 49 4.35 4.55 4.41
C ILE A 49 5.65 3.96 3.87
N LEU A 50 6.49 3.42 4.73
CA LEU A 50 7.74 2.78 4.31
C LEU A 50 7.46 1.60 3.37
N ILE A 51 6.46 0.80 3.68
CA ILE A 51 6.05 -0.32 2.82
C ILE A 51 5.62 0.20 1.44
N TYR A 52 4.79 1.22 1.40
CA TYR A 52 4.34 1.83 0.14
C TYR A 52 5.53 2.30 -0.70
N ILE A 53 6.46 3.03 -0.09
CA ILE A 53 7.65 3.54 -0.78
C ILE A 53 8.54 2.39 -1.25
N THR A 54 8.71 1.36 -0.44
CA THR A 54 9.53 0.20 -0.80
C THR A 54 8.94 -0.53 -2.00
N LEU A 55 7.63 -0.73 -2.03
CA LEU A 55 6.95 -1.32 -3.19
C LEU A 55 7.10 -0.44 -4.43
N TYR A 56 6.94 0.85 -4.27
CA TYR A 56 7.12 1.82 -5.35
C TYR A 56 8.52 1.68 -5.98
N ASN A 57 9.54 1.54 -5.13
CA ASN A 57 10.93 1.46 -5.58
C ASN A 57 11.28 0.14 -6.28
N GLN A 58 10.43 -0.88 -6.19
CA GLN A 58 10.64 -2.14 -6.91
C GLN A 58 10.23 -2.04 -8.38
N VAL A 59 9.53 -1.00 -8.77
CA VAL A 59 9.07 -0.79 -10.15
C VAL A 59 10.07 0.11 -10.86
N LYS A 60 10.51 -0.30 -12.05
CA LYS A 60 11.45 0.49 -12.84
C LYS A 60 10.76 1.77 -13.34
N ALA A 61 11.54 2.86 -13.43
CA ALA A 61 11.03 4.18 -13.77
C ALA A 61 10.37 4.25 -15.15
N ASP A 62 10.81 3.42 -16.09
CA ASP A 62 10.32 3.44 -17.47
C ASP A 62 9.23 2.41 -17.73
N THR A 63 8.80 1.67 -16.72
CA THR A 63 7.74 0.68 -16.83
C THR A 63 6.69 0.90 -15.75
N LEU A 64 5.52 0.28 -15.93
CA LEU A 64 4.47 0.30 -14.92
C LEU A 64 4.44 -0.97 -14.09
N LEU A 65 5.31 -1.93 -14.43
CA LEU A 65 5.31 -3.24 -13.79
C LEU A 65 6.64 -3.54 -13.13
N SER A 66 6.60 -4.22 -11.99
CA SER A 66 7.79 -4.84 -11.44
C SER A 66 8.01 -6.21 -12.07
N LYS A 67 9.20 -6.79 -11.85
CA LYS A 67 9.39 -8.22 -12.06
C LYS A 67 8.61 -8.99 -11.00
N GLU A 68 8.46 -10.30 -11.20
CA GLU A 68 7.85 -11.14 -10.18
C GLU A 68 8.78 -11.25 -8.97
N LEU A 69 8.22 -11.07 -7.78
CA LEU A 69 8.94 -11.07 -6.51
C LEU A 69 8.24 -12.04 -5.56
N ASP A 70 8.96 -12.54 -4.56
CA ASP A 70 8.34 -13.30 -3.48
C ASP A 70 8.29 -12.45 -2.20
N HIS A 71 7.35 -12.81 -1.33
CA HIS A 71 7.14 -12.04 -0.10
C HIS A 71 8.31 -12.15 0.86
N GLU A 72 8.99 -13.29 0.88
CA GLU A 72 10.16 -13.47 1.75
C GLU A 72 11.25 -12.44 1.43
N SER A 73 11.54 -12.23 0.16
CA SER A 73 12.51 -11.23 -0.27
C SER A 73 12.09 -9.82 0.12
N LEU A 74 10.82 -9.51 -0.06
CA LEU A 74 10.28 -8.19 0.33
C LEU A 74 10.41 -7.97 1.83
N LEU A 75 10.04 -8.96 2.63
CA LEU A 75 10.12 -8.84 4.09
C LEU A 75 11.55 -8.69 4.57
N ARG A 76 12.49 -9.32 3.87
CA ARG A 76 13.93 -9.18 4.18
C ARG A 76 14.39 -7.74 3.92
N ILE A 77 13.96 -7.16 2.81
CA ILE A 77 14.25 -5.74 2.51
C ILE A 77 13.67 -4.83 3.58
N LEU A 78 12.43 -5.10 3.99
CA LEU A 78 11.73 -4.28 4.98
C LEU A 78 12.19 -4.52 6.41
N GLY A 79 12.78 -5.69 6.69
CA GLY A 79 13.20 -6.05 8.05
C GLY A 79 12.04 -6.32 8.99
N ILE A 80 10.94 -6.86 8.48
CA ILE A 80 9.73 -7.14 9.27
C ILE A 80 9.23 -8.55 9.00
N ASN A 81 8.35 -9.05 9.86
CA ASN A 81 7.71 -10.35 9.66
C ASN A 81 6.40 -10.20 8.88
N MET A 82 5.82 -11.33 8.51
CA MET A 82 4.60 -11.36 7.70
C MET A 82 3.39 -10.73 8.41
N ASP A 83 3.25 -10.92 9.71
CA ASP A 83 2.12 -10.36 10.45
C ASP A 83 2.16 -8.83 10.44
N ILE A 84 3.33 -8.26 10.65
CA ILE A 84 3.52 -6.81 10.61
C ILE A 84 3.24 -6.29 9.20
N PHE A 85 3.74 -6.99 8.18
CA PHE A 85 3.47 -6.62 6.79
C PHE A 85 1.97 -6.62 6.50
N ARG A 86 1.28 -7.68 6.87
CA ARG A 86 -0.15 -7.83 6.60
C ARG A 86 -0.96 -6.70 7.24
N ILE A 87 -0.69 -6.41 8.51
CA ILE A 87 -1.41 -5.35 9.24
C ILE A 87 -1.23 -3.99 8.55
N ASN A 88 0.01 -3.67 8.15
CA ASN A 88 0.30 -2.39 7.54
C ASN A 88 -0.20 -2.31 6.09
N LYS A 89 -0.18 -3.43 5.38
CA LYS A 89 -0.77 -3.50 4.04
C LYS A 89 -2.28 -3.22 4.10
N GLU A 90 -2.96 -3.75 5.10
CA GLU A 90 -4.38 -3.48 5.30
C GLU A 90 -4.65 -1.99 5.54
N LYS A 91 -3.77 -1.30 6.25
CA LYS A 91 -3.88 0.16 6.43
C LYS A 91 -3.75 0.90 5.10
N LEU A 92 -2.81 0.48 4.26
CA LEU A 92 -2.65 1.06 2.92
C LEU A 92 -3.88 0.82 2.06
N GLU A 93 -4.45 -0.37 2.15
CA GLU A 93 -5.69 -0.70 1.44
C GLU A 93 -6.86 0.15 1.92
N GLY A 94 -6.93 0.37 3.22
CA GLY A 94 -8.00 1.14 3.83
C GLY A 94 -8.05 2.59 3.39
N VAL A 95 -6.92 3.19 3.07
CA VAL A 95 -6.85 4.58 2.60
C VAL A 95 -6.71 4.70 1.09
N GLY A 96 -6.76 3.58 0.37
CA GLY A 96 -6.78 3.61 -1.09
C GLY A 96 -5.44 3.78 -1.77
N LEU A 97 -4.33 3.63 -1.03
CA LEU A 97 -3.00 3.73 -1.63
C LEU A 97 -2.57 2.46 -2.35
N ILE A 98 -3.15 1.32 -1.99
CA ILE A 98 -2.85 0.04 -2.61
C ILE A 98 -4.14 -0.76 -2.76
N LYS A 99 -4.21 -1.58 -3.80
CA LYS A 99 -5.22 -2.63 -3.95
C LYS A 99 -4.53 -3.95 -4.20
N THR A 100 -5.06 -5.01 -3.61
CA THR A 100 -4.53 -6.36 -3.74
C THR A 100 -5.47 -7.20 -4.59
N PHE A 101 -4.92 -7.84 -5.60
CA PHE A 101 -5.63 -8.81 -6.43
C PHE A 101 -4.97 -10.17 -6.26
N LYS A 102 -5.76 -11.21 -6.22
CA LYS A 102 -5.30 -12.58 -6.00
C LYS A 102 -5.84 -13.51 -7.08
N LYS A 103 -4.97 -14.40 -7.58
CA LYS A 103 -5.36 -15.50 -8.45
C LYS A 103 -4.55 -16.72 -8.03
N GLN A 104 -5.22 -17.72 -7.45
CA GLN A 104 -4.54 -18.87 -6.86
C GLN A 104 -3.49 -18.41 -5.83
N ASP A 105 -2.20 -18.71 -6.05
CA ASP A 105 -1.12 -18.33 -5.15
C ASP A 105 -0.36 -17.08 -5.61
N GLU A 106 -0.87 -16.42 -6.65
CA GLU A 106 -0.23 -15.22 -7.20
C GLU A 106 -0.98 -13.98 -6.75
N PHE A 107 -0.23 -12.91 -6.52
CA PHE A 107 -0.78 -11.63 -6.10
C PHE A 107 -0.34 -10.51 -7.03
N ILE A 108 -1.20 -9.51 -7.17
CA ILE A 108 -0.84 -8.23 -7.79
C ILE A 108 -1.15 -7.13 -6.78
N TYR A 109 -0.17 -6.30 -6.51
CA TYR A 109 -0.32 -5.08 -5.72
C TYR A 109 -0.33 -3.90 -6.66
N VAL A 110 -1.43 -3.16 -6.68
CA VAL A 110 -1.57 -1.97 -7.52
C VAL A 110 -1.41 -0.74 -6.64
N LEU A 111 -0.42 0.08 -6.96
CA LEU A 111 -0.14 1.31 -6.22
C LEU A 111 -0.88 2.47 -6.86
N TYR A 112 -1.52 3.28 -6.05
CA TYR A 112 -2.25 4.47 -6.49
C TYR A 112 -1.61 5.73 -5.95
N LYS A 113 -1.81 6.82 -6.69
CA LYS A 113 -1.33 8.14 -6.31
C LYS A 113 -2.06 8.60 -5.03
N PRO A 114 -1.33 9.20 -4.06
CA PRO A 114 -2.00 9.83 -2.92
C PRO A 114 -2.93 10.95 -3.41
N LEU A 115 -4.02 11.15 -2.69
CA LEU A 115 -4.86 12.31 -2.94
C LEU A 115 -4.06 13.58 -2.66
N ASP A 116 -4.26 14.63 -3.45
CA ASP A 116 -3.67 15.93 -3.13
C ASP A 116 -4.30 16.50 -1.87
N ALA A 117 -3.72 17.58 -1.33
CA ALA A 117 -4.18 18.14 -0.07
C ALA A 117 -5.64 18.57 -0.14
N PHE A 118 -6.05 19.17 -1.26
CA PHE A 118 -7.43 19.62 -1.43
C PHE A 118 -8.39 18.43 -1.41
N SER A 119 -8.11 17.41 -2.21
CA SER A 119 -8.93 16.19 -2.28
C SER A 119 -8.92 15.44 -0.96
N PHE A 120 -7.79 15.40 -0.28
CA PHE A 120 -7.66 14.77 1.03
C PHE A 120 -8.60 15.42 2.04
N PHE A 121 -8.56 16.74 2.14
CA PHE A 121 -9.41 17.45 3.10
C PHE A 121 -10.89 17.46 2.72
N ASN A 122 -11.21 17.21 1.46
CA ASN A 122 -12.60 17.07 1.02
C ASN A 122 -13.11 15.63 1.11
N ASN A 123 -12.26 14.67 1.40
CA ASN A 123 -12.66 13.28 1.59
C ASN A 123 -13.08 13.07 3.05
N LEU A 124 -14.37 12.96 3.26
CA LEU A 124 -14.92 12.88 4.61
C LEU A 124 -14.33 11.74 5.44
N LEU A 125 -14.12 10.58 4.81
CA LEU A 125 -13.59 9.42 5.54
C LEU A 125 -12.16 9.68 6.01
N LEU A 126 -11.28 10.18 5.14
CA LEU A 126 -9.91 10.47 5.51
C LEU A 126 -9.81 11.57 6.54
N ASN A 127 -10.64 12.61 6.41
CA ASN A 127 -10.71 13.67 7.43
C ASN A 127 -11.11 13.10 8.79
N THR A 128 -12.07 12.21 8.81
CA THR A 128 -12.52 11.58 10.04
C THR A 128 -11.42 10.73 10.66
N LEU A 129 -10.72 9.95 9.84
CA LEU A 129 -9.60 9.14 10.32
C LEU A 129 -8.46 9.99 10.86
N LEU A 130 -8.11 11.06 10.17
CA LEU A 130 -7.07 11.98 10.62
C LEU A 130 -7.45 12.62 11.96
N TYR A 131 -8.65 13.09 12.07
CA TYR A 131 -9.16 13.67 13.29
C TYR A 131 -9.08 12.69 14.46
N ASN A 132 -9.53 11.46 14.25
CA ASN A 132 -9.55 10.44 15.30
C ASN A 132 -8.14 10.04 15.74
N ASN A 133 -7.17 10.09 14.86
CA ASN A 133 -5.79 9.72 15.20
C ASN A 133 -5.01 10.84 15.86
N LEU A 134 -5.27 12.09 15.46
CA LEU A 134 -4.53 13.22 16.01
C LEU A 134 -5.23 13.87 17.21
N GLY A 135 -6.43 13.45 17.46
CA GLY A 135 -7.05 13.97 18.42
C GLY A 135 -7.58 14.55 19.25
N THR A 136 -7.72 14.35 19.04
CA THR A 136 -8.56 14.94 20.01
C THR A 136 -8.27 14.60 21.34
#